data_375435043f5606a3629f4486709c6aeb
#
_entry.id   375435043f5606a3629f4486709c6aeb
#
_cell.length_a   1.000
_cell.length_b   1.000
_cell.length_c   1.000
_cell.angle_alpha   90.00
_cell.angle_beta   90.00
_cell.angle_gamma   90.00
#
_symmetry.space_group_name_H-M   'P 1'
#
loop_
_entity.id
_entity.type
_entity.pdbx_description
1 polymer ?
#
loop_
_entity_poly.entity_id
_entity_poly.type
_entity_poly.pdbx_seq_one_letter_code
_entity_poly.pdbx_strand_id
1 'polypeptide(L)'
;LILDTFVALMAGLIIIPACFAFGVELGGRRRIVFNTLPNVFNQMAGGRLWGALFFLFMSFAALSTVIAVFENILSFAMDLWGWKRNKAVVFNIVLIIILSMPAILGFGPWSGIQILGEGTNIMDLEDFIISNNILPLGSVVFVIFCASKNGWGWDNFIKEANTGSGLKFPKFIRNYMLWVIPAVVAVIYLKGYYDMFQPKGMNYLVPWMIIGVAMLVLV
;
A
#
# COMPACT_ATOMS: atom_id res chain seq x y z
N LEU A 1 5.66 -10.21 10.07
CA LEU A 1 6.38 -8.95 10.25
C LEU A 1 7.90 -9.17 10.24
N ILE A 2 8.45 -10.00 11.15
CA ILE A 2 9.92 -10.27 11.21
C ILE A 2 10.44 -10.86 9.89
N LEU A 3 9.74 -11.85 9.34
CA LEU A 3 10.10 -12.47 8.07
C LEU A 3 10.04 -11.49 6.91
N ASP A 4 9.00 -10.65 6.84
CA ASP A 4 8.86 -9.60 5.81
C ASP A 4 10.00 -8.59 5.87
N THR A 5 10.33 -8.12 7.08
CA THR A 5 11.43 -7.18 7.28
C THR A 5 12.76 -7.82 6.89
N PHE A 6 13.00 -9.07 7.27
CA PHE A 6 14.21 -9.79 6.88
C PHE A 6 14.33 -9.94 5.36
N VAL A 7 13.27 -10.37 4.68
CA VAL A 7 13.24 -10.52 3.22
C VAL A 7 13.46 -9.18 2.52
N ALA A 8 12.81 -8.11 3.00
CA ALA A 8 12.97 -6.76 2.43
C ALA A 8 14.40 -6.23 2.57
N LEU A 9 15.04 -6.43 3.73
CA LEU A 9 16.42 -6.04 3.96
C LEU A 9 17.39 -6.85 3.08
N MET A 10 17.21 -8.17 2.99
CA MET A 10 18.03 -9.03 2.14
C MET A 10 17.88 -8.68 0.66
N ALA A 11 16.65 -8.42 0.19
CA ALA A 11 16.42 -7.96 -1.18
C ALA A 11 17.13 -6.63 -1.47
N GLY A 12 17.06 -5.65 -0.54
CA GLY A 12 17.76 -4.38 -0.66
C GLY A 12 19.29 -4.56 -0.72
N LEU A 13 19.85 -5.39 0.15
CA LEU A 13 21.29 -5.70 0.20
C LEU A 13 21.80 -6.40 -1.07
N ILE A 14 20.93 -7.11 -1.80
CA ILE A 14 21.30 -7.80 -3.04
C ILE A 14 21.11 -6.86 -4.23
N ILE A 15 19.94 -6.21 -4.33
CA ILE A 15 19.56 -5.44 -5.53
C ILE A 15 20.38 -4.14 -5.64
N ILE A 16 20.55 -3.41 -4.52
CA ILE A 16 21.22 -2.10 -4.58
C ILE A 16 22.70 -2.24 -5.01
N PRO A 17 23.53 -3.10 -4.39
CA PRO A 17 24.90 -3.29 -4.85
C PRO A 17 25.00 -3.85 -6.28
N ALA A 18 24.05 -4.74 -6.68
CA ALA A 18 24.03 -5.26 -8.05
C ALA A 18 23.77 -4.13 -9.07
N CYS A 19 22.84 -3.22 -8.80
CA CYS A 19 22.61 -2.06 -9.67
C CYS A 19 23.86 -1.20 -9.83
N PHE A 20 24.57 -0.92 -8.74
CA PHE A 20 25.83 -0.16 -8.78
C PHE A 20 26.94 -0.91 -9.53
N ALA A 21 27.09 -2.23 -9.30
CA ALA A 21 28.09 -3.04 -9.96
C ALA A 21 27.90 -3.11 -11.48
N PHE A 22 26.67 -3.09 -11.96
CA PHE A 22 26.33 -3.15 -13.38
C PHE A 22 26.02 -1.77 -14.00
N GLY A 23 26.21 -0.67 -13.25
CA GLY A 23 26.02 0.70 -13.75
C GLY A 23 24.56 1.00 -14.15
N VAL A 24 23.58 0.33 -13.54
CA VAL A 24 22.16 0.51 -13.85
C VAL A 24 21.53 1.49 -12.86
N GLU A 25 20.89 2.55 -13.37
CA GLU A 25 20.24 3.55 -12.53
C GLU A 25 19.09 2.95 -11.70
N LEU A 26 19.06 3.31 -10.41
CA LEU A 26 17.96 3.00 -9.51
C LEU A 26 16.75 3.89 -9.87
N GLY A 27 15.88 3.37 -10.73
CA GLY A 27 14.59 4.02 -11.02
C GLY A 27 13.57 3.86 -9.90
N GLY A 28 12.36 4.45 -10.06
CA GLY A 28 11.24 4.24 -9.13
C GLY A 28 10.83 2.77 -9.01
N ARG A 29 10.04 2.44 -7.96
CA ARG A 29 9.67 1.06 -7.55
C ARG A 29 9.40 0.08 -8.69
N ARG A 30 8.57 0.47 -9.67
CA ARG A 30 8.23 -0.39 -10.82
C ARG A 30 9.39 -0.52 -11.81
N ARG A 31 10.18 0.53 -11.99
CA ARG A 31 11.34 0.51 -12.89
C ARG A 31 12.42 -0.42 -12.39
N ILE A 32 12.62 -0.54 -11.07
CA ILE A 32 13.60 -1.48 -10.51
C ILE A 32 13.27 -2.92 -10.92
N VAL A 33 12.03 -3.35 -10.77
CA VAL A 33 11.63 -4.72 -11.03
C VAL A 33 11.58 -5.05 -12.52
N PHE A 34 11.00 -4.17 -13.35
CA PHE A 34 10.71 -4.50 -14.76
C PHE A 34 11.73 -3.98 -15.75
N ASN A 35 12.54 -2.99 -15.38
CA ASN A 35 13.57 -2.43 -16.26
C ASN A 35 14.98 -2.69 -15.72
N THR A 36 15.22 -2.37 -14.45
CA THR A 36 16.57 -2.44 -13.84
C THR A 36 17.03 -3.88 -13.68
N LEU A 37 16.22 -4.76 -13.04
CA LEU A 37 16.59 -6.16 -12.81
C LEU A 37 16.79 -6.97 -14.11
N PRO A 38 15.94 -6.88 -15.14
CA PRO A 38 16.23 -7.54 -16.42
C PRO A 38 17.56 -7.11 -17.04
N ASN A 39 17.92 -5.83 -16.94
CA ASN A 39 19.21 -5.32 -17.44
C ASN A 39 20.39 -5.87 -16.64
N VAL A 40 20.26 -6.01 -15.32
CA VAL A 40 21.26 -6.66 -14.46
C VAL A 40 21.41 -8.12 -14.87
N PHE A 41 20.31 -8.87 -15.02
CA PHE A 41 20.36 -10.26 -15.43
C PHE A 41 21.00 -10.45 -16.81
N ASN A 42 20.75 -9.55 -17.77
CA ASN A 42 21.35 -9.61 -19.10
C ASN A 42 22.88 -9.47 -19.08
N GLN A 43 23.44 -8.85 -18.06
CA GLN A 43 24.88 -8.65 -17.89
C GLN A 43 25.56 -9.73 -17.04
N MET A 44 24.78 -10.60 -16.38
CA MET A 44 25.28 -11.69 -15.54
C MET A 44 25.52 -12.97 -16.35
N ALA A 45 26.55 -13.73 -15.97
CA ALA A 45 26.75 -15.10 -16.48
C ALA A 45 25.57 -15.98 -16.06
N GLY A 46 24.90 -16.63 -17.04
CA GLY A 46 23.68 -17.40 -16.78
C GLY A 46 22.43 -16.57 -16.45
N GLY A 47 22.45 -15.28 -16.72
CA GLY A 47 21.38 -14.35 -16.33
C GLY A 47 20.00 -14.68 -16.86
N ARG A 48 19.89 -15.38 -18.02
CA ARG A 48 18.61 -15.88 -18.54
C ARG A 48 17.95 -16.86 -17.56
N LEU A 49 18.73 -17.79 -16.99
CA LEU A 49 18.22 -18.77 -16.02
C LEU A 49 17.83 -18.09 -14.72
N TRP A 50 18.73 -17.26 -14.19
CA TRP A 50 18.47 -16.53 -12.93
C TRP A 50 17.32 -15.57 -13.04
N GLY A 51 17.19 -14.84 -14.16
CA GLY A 51 16.07 -13.98 -14.44
C GLY A 51 14.74 -14.74 -14.55
N ALA A 52 14.73 -15.87 -15.25
CA ALA A 52 13.54 -16.70 -15.35
C ALA A 52 13.09 -17.24 -13.99
N LEU A 53 14.01 -17.74 -13.17
CA LEU A 53 13.71 -18.21 -11.80
C LEU A 53 13.22 -17.06 -10.92
N PHE A 54 13.86 -15.89 -10.97
CA PHE A 54 13.43 -14.73 -10.22
C PHE A 54 11.99 -14.33 -10.54
N PHE A 55 11.66 -14.17 -11.82
CA PHE A 55 10.29 -13.78 -12.22
C PHE A 55 9.26 -14.87 -11.95
N LEU A 56 9.65 -16.15 -12.03
CA LEU A 56 8.79 -17.27 -11.64
C LEU A 56 8.44 -17.21 -10.16
N PHE A 57 9.44 -17.08 -9.27
CA PHE A 57 9.19 -16.97 -7.82
C PHE A 57 8.45 -15.69 -7.45
N MET A 58 8.74 -14.58 -8.11
CA MET A 58 8.00 -13.33 -7.92
C MET A 58 6.52 -13.50 -8.33
N SER A 59 6.24 -14.24 -9.42
CA SER A 59 4.87 -14.53 -9.84
C SER A 59 4.12 -15.37 -8.80
N PHE A 60 4.78 -16.38 -8.21
CA PHE A 60 4.18 -17.16 -7.13
C PHE A 60 3.92 -16.33 -5.87
N ALA A 61 4.86 -15.46 -5.50
CA ALA A 61 4.69 -14.55 -4.38
C ALA A 61 3.51 -13.57 -4.62
N ALA A 62 3.41 -13.00 -5.82
CA ALA A 62 2.30 -12.13 -6.19
C ALA A 62 0.97 -12.88 -6.17
N LEU A 63 0.92 -14.11 -6.72
CA LEU A 63 -0.29 -14.92 -6.74
C LEU A 63 -0.78 -15.26 -5.32
N SER A 64 0.13 -15.63 -4.41
CA SER A 64 -0.22 -15.91 -3.03
C SER A 64 -0.83 -14.70 -2.32
N THR A 65 -0.29 -13.51 -2.56
CA THR A 65 -0.82 -12.25 -2.03
C THR A 65 -2.20 -11.94 -2.58
N VAL A 66 -2.39 -12.10 -3.90
CA VAL A 66 -3.70 -11.90 -4.54
C VAL A 66 -4.74 -12.84 -3.95
N ILE A 67 -4.43 -14.12 -3.77
CA ILE A 67 -5.34 -15.10 -3.16
C ILE A 67 -5.69 -14.70 -1.72
N ALA A 68 -4.73 -14.27 -0.91
CA ALA A 68 -4.96 -13.86 0.46
C ALA A 68 -5.89 -12.62 0.55
N VAL A 69 -5.67 -11.61 -0.29
CA VAL A 69 -6.53 -10.42 -0.35
C VAL A 69 -7.92 -10.79 -0.83
N PHE A 70 -8.03 -11.64 -1.86
CA PHE A 70 -9.30 -12.11 -2.38
C PHE A 70 -10.12 -12.86 -1.32
N GLU A 71 -9.49 -13.76 -0.56
CA GLU A 71 -10.16 -14.49 0.53
C GLU A 71 -10.59 -13.56 1.66
N ASN A 72 -9.81 -12.52 1.97
CA ASN A 72 -10.20 -11.51 2.97
C ASN A 72 -11.48 -10.76 2.55
N ILE A 73 -11.56 -10.33 1.29
CA ILE A 73 -12.76 -9.66 0.77
C ILE A 73 -13.97 -10.63 0.72
N LEU A 74 -13.73 -11.90 0.39
CA LEU A 74 -14.77 -12.93 0.44
C LEU A 74 -15.33 -13.13 1.86
N SER A 75 -14.45 -13.26 2.85
CA SER A 75 -14.85 -13.41 4.26
C SER A 75 -15.67 -12.19 4.70
N PHE A 76 -15.21 -10.99 4.39
CA PHE A 76 -15.96 -9.77 4.68
C PHE A 76 -17.37 -9.77 4.05
N ALA A 77 -17.50 -10.16 2.78
CA ALA A 77 -18.78 -10.21 2.10
C ALA A 77 -19.72 -11.28 2.69
N MET A 78 -19.17 -12.43 3.09
CA MET A 78 -19.94 -13.50 3.75
C MET A 78 -20.41 -13.08 5.15
N ASP A 79 -19.55 -12.43 5.93
CA ASP A 79 -19.85 -12.03 7.31
C ASP A 79 -20.83 -10.84 7.35
N LEU A 80 -20.64 -9.83 6.47
CA LEU A 80 -21.48 -8.63 6.49
C LEU A 80 -22.84 -8.84 5.83
N TRP A 81 -22.87 -9.56 4.69
CA TRP A 81 -24.08 -9.72 3.88
C TRP A 81 -24.72 -11.11 3.98
N GLY A 82 -24.11 -12.02 4.74
CA GLY A 82 -24.62 -13.40 4.88
C GLY A 82 -24.60 -14.18 3.57
N TRP A 83 -23.74 -13.84 2.61
CA TRP A 83 -23.73 -14.46 1.30
C TRP A 83 -23.13 -15.86 1.34
N LYS A 84 -23.65 -16.75 0.51
CA LYS A 84 -23.00 -18.06 0.26
C LYS A 84 -21.68 -17.82 -0.50
N ARG A 85 -20.65 -18.62 -0.21
CA ARG A 85 -19.30 -18.53 -0.78
C ARG A 85 -19.32 -18.38 -2.32
N ASN A 86 -20.08 -19.20 -3.03
CA ASN A 86 -20.14 -19.15 -4.49
C ASN A 86 -20.65 -17.80 -5.02
N LYS A 87 -21.67 -17.21 -4.36
CA LYS A 87 -22.18 -15.89 -4.73
C LYS A 87 -21.14 -14.80 -4.48
N ALA A 88 -20.47 -14.86 -3.34
CA ALA A 88 -19.42 -13.91 -2.99
C ALA A 88 -18.23 -13.99 -3.96
N VAL A 89 -17.81 -15.21 -4.34
CA VAL A 89 -16.74 -15.42 -5.33
C VAL A 89 -17.08 -14.81 -6.68
N VAL A 90 -18.25 -15.12 -7.24
CA VAL A 90 -18.65 -14.61 -8.57
C VAL A 90 -18.73 -13.08 -8.55
N PHE A 91 -19.38 -12.51 -7.52
CA PHE A 91 -19.47 -11.06 -7.37
C PHE A 91 -18.09 -10.41 -7.29
N ASN A 92 -17.18 -10.99 -6.50
CA ASN A 92 -15.84 -10.45 -6.29
C ASN A 92 -14.98 -10.53 -7.58
N ILE A 93 -15.10 -11.61 -8.36
CA ILE A 93 -14.43 -11.72 -9.66
C ILE A 93 -14.91 -10.61 -10.60
N VAL A 94 -16.22 -10.43 -10.72
CA VAL A 94 -16.78 -9.37 -11.57
C VAL A 94 -16.35 -7.99 -11.10
N LEU A 95 -16.38 -7.73 -9.79
CA LEU A 95 -15.95 -6.47 -9.20
C LEU A 95 -14.48 -6.18 -9.49
N ILE A 96 -13.58 -7.16 -9.30
CA ILE A 96 -12.16 -7.00 -9.58
C ILE A 96 -11.92 -6.72 -11.07
N ILE A 97 -12.59 -7.43 -11.97
CA ILE A 97 -12.46 -7.17 -13.41
C ILE A 97 -12.87 -5.74 -13.73
N ILE A 98 -14.01 -5.27 -13.22
CA ILE A 98 -14.50 -3.90 -13.46
C ILE A 98 -13.52 -2.87 -12.89
N LEU A 99 -13.06 -3.06 -11.65
CA LEU A 99 -12.15 -2.11 -10.99
C LEU A 99 -10.74 -2.12 -11.57
N SER A 100 -10.30 -3.21 -12.21
CA SER A 100 -9.00 -3.27 -12.88
C SER A 100 -9.00 -2.66 -14.29
N MET A 101 -10.19 -2.47 -14.90
CA MET A 101 -10.29 -1.92 -16.26
C MET A 101 -9.67 -0.51 -16.39
N PRO A 102 -9.92 0.46 -15.48
CA PRO A 102 -9.30 1.78 -15.58
C PRO A 102 -7.78 1.73 -15.52
N ALA A 103 -7.20 0.89 -14.64
CA ALA A 103 -5.75 0.70 -14.57
C ALA A 103 -5.19 0.17 -15.89
N ILE A 104 -5.83 -0.85 -16.50
CA ILE A 104 -5.41 -1.43 -17.78
C ILE A 104 -5.53 -0.40 -18.91
N LEU A 105 -6.66 0.30 -19.01
CA LEU A 105 -6.90 1.32 -20.02
C LEU A 105 -5.94 2.51 -19.88
N GLY A 106 -5.48 2.79 -18.67
CA GLY A 106 -4.47 3.83 -18.39
C GLY A 106 -3.11 3.59 -19.05
N PHE A 107 -2.79 2.36 -19.42
CA PHE A 107 -1.59 2.03 -20.21
C PHE A 107 -1.83 2.07 -21.73
N GLY A 108 -3.07 2.19 -22.17
CA GLY A 108 -3.46 2.21 -23.57
C GLY A 108 -4.23 3.47 -23.96
N PRO A 109 -5.53 3.37 -24.28
CA PRO A 109 -6.33 4.49 -24.78
C PRO A 109 -6.41 5.69 -23.85
N TRP A 110 -6.27 5.49 -22.54
CA TRP A 110 -6.35 6.53 -21.51
C TRP A 110 -4.99 7.00 -21.00
N SER A 111 -3.90 6.66 -21.69
CA SER A 111 -2.55 7.09 -21.30
C SER A 111 -2.34 8.61 -21.27
N GLY A 112 -3.20 9.37 -21.97
CA GLY A 112 -3.21 10.84 -21.92
C GLY A 112 -3.87 11.44 -20.67
N ILE A 113 -4.54 10.63 -19.83
CA ILE A 113 -5.19 11.09 -18.59
C ILE A 113 -4.14 11.13 -17.49
N GLN A 114 -3.63 12.32 -17.18
CA GLN A 114 -2.52 12.54 -16.24
C GLN A 114 -2.95 13.43 -15.08
N ILE A 115 -3.90 12.96 -14.26
CA ILE A 115 -4.53 13.73 -13.17
C ILE A 115 -3.50 14.16 -12.12
N LEU A 116 -2.52 13.32 -11.82
CA LEU A 116 -1.47 13.62 -10.86
C LEU A 116 -0.29 14.42 -11.45
N GLY A 117 -0.38 14.83 -12.72
CA GLY A 117 0.65 15.58 -13.46
C GLY A 117 1.40 14.74 -14.48
N GLU A 118 2.29 15.39 -15.23
CA GLU A 118 3.02 14.78 -16.34
C GLU A 118 3.76 13.50 -15.94
N GLY A 119 3.71 12.51 -16.83
CA GLY A 119 4.35 11.20 -16.62
C GLY A 119 3.63 10.24 -15.68
N THR A 120 2.42 10.59 -15.20
CA THR A 120 1.57 9.70 -14.40
C THR A 120 0.46 9.09 -15.25
N ASN A 121 -0.09 7.97 -14.80
CA ASN A 121 -1.23 7.30 -15.42
C ASN A 121 -2.34 7.02 -14.39
N ILE A 122 -3.43 6.40 -14.82
CA ILE A 122 -4.57 6.09 -13.94
C ILE A 122 -4.18 5.13 -12.81
N MET A 123 -3.31 4.16 -13.05
CA MET A 123 -2.82 3.26 -12.01
C MET A 123 -2.04 4.01 -10.92
N ASP A 124 -1.30 5.07 -11.29
CA ASP A 124 -0.63 5.94 -10.31
C ASP A 124 -1.64 6.71 -9.45
N LEU A 125 -2.78 7.11 -10.05
CA LEU A 125 -3.88 7.73 -9.30
C LEU A 125 -4.54 6.75 -8.34
N GLU A 126 -4.82 5.52 -8.77
CA GLU A 126 -5.39 4.48 -7.92
C GLU A 126 -4.45 4.13 -6.74
N ASP A 127 -3.15 3.96 -7.02
CA ASP A 127 -2.15 3.74 -5.97
C ASP A 127 -2.05 4.94 -5.01
N PHE A 128 -2.11 6.16 -5.52
CA PHE A 128 -2.13 7.36 -4.69
C PHE A 128 -3.36 7.42 -3.77
N ILE A 129 -4.55 7.10 -4.30
CA ILE A 129 -5.78 7.09 -3.50
C ILE A 129 -5.68 6.05 -2.38
N ILE A 130 -5.20 4.86 -2.68
CA ILE A 130 -5.13 3.77 -1.70
C ILE A 130 -3.97 3.99 -0.73
N SER A 131 -2.75 4.12 -1.25
CA SER A 131 -1.53 4.10 -0.44
C SER A 131 -1.28 5.40 0.31
N ASN A 132 -1.64 6.54 -0.28
CA ASN A 132 -1.40 7.85 0.32
C ASN A 132 -2.62 8.42 1.06
N ASN A 133 -3.83 7.87 0.84
CA ASN A 133 -5.04 8.37 1.50
C ASN A 133 -5.72 7.31 2.35
N ILE A 134 -6.28 6.26 1.75
CA ILE A 134 -7.12 5.30 2.47
C ILE A 134 -6.35 4.59 3.58
N LEU A 135 -5.13 4.16 3.32
CA LEU A 135 -4.33 3.44 4.31
C LEU A 135 -3.93 4.32 5.52
N PRO A 136 -3.32 5.52 5.34
CA PRO A 136 -2.96 6.36 6.48
C PRO A 136 -4.18 6.86 7.25
N LEU A 137 -5.20 7.37 6.55
CA LEU A 137 -6.41 7.89 7.18
C LEU A 137 -7.21 6.78 7.86
N GLY A 138 -7.34 5.62 7.23
CA GLY A 138 -7.97 4.44 7.83
C GLY A 138 -7.27 4.00 9.11
N SER A 139 -5.94 4.04 9.17
CA SER A 139 -5.19 3.72 10.38
C SER A 139 -5.51 4.68 11.53
N VAL A 140 -5.67 5.98 11.24
CA VAL A 140 -6.09 6.99 12.23
C VAL A 140 -7.51 6.73 12.73
N VAL A 141 -8.45 6.45 11.81
CA VAL A 141 -9.83 6.08 12.17
C VAL A 141 -9.85 4.89 13.13
N PHE A 142 -9.12 3.82 12.83
CA PHE A 142 -9.06 2.64 13.70
C PHE A 142 -8.47 2.94 15.07
N VAL A 143 -7.39 3.73 15.13
CA VAL A 143 -6.77 4.11 16.40
C VAL A 143 -7.74 4.95 17.23
N ILE A 144 -8.40 5.95 16.64
CA ILE A 144 -9.39 6.77 17.31
C ILE A 144 -10.58 5.93 17.78
N PHE A 145 -11.09 5.03 16.93
CA PHE A 145 -12.19 4.13 17.28
C PHE A 145 -11.86 3.24 18.49
N CYS A 146 -10.66 2.68 18.54
CA CYS A 146 -10.23 1.81 19.64
C CYS A 146 -9.99 2.59 20.95
N ALA A 147 -9.45 3.82 20.86
CA ALA A 147 -8.99 4.58 22.02
C ALA A 147 -9.98 5.63 22.51
N SER A 148 -10.94 6.08 21.69
CA SER A 148 -11.96 7.08 22.01
C SER A 148 -13.10 6.50 22.83
N LYS A 149 -13.69 7.34 23.70
CA LYS A 149 -14.91 6.98 24.45
C LYS A 149 -16.15 6.82 23.57
N ASN A 150 -16.16 7.49 22.41
CA ASN A 150 -17.28 7.45 21.45
C ASN A 150 -17.22 6.29 20.47
N GLY A 151 -16.12 5.53 20.46
CA GLY A 151 -15.94 4.32 19.65
C GLY A 151 -16.09 3.06 20.47
N TRP A 152 -15.27 2.05 20.19
CA TRP A 152 -15.25 0.79 20.97
C TRP A 152 -14.85 1.01 22.43
N GLY A 153 -14.01 1.97 22.66
CA GLY A 153 -13.57 2.43 23.98
C GLY A 153 -12.31 1.73 24.47
N TRP A 154 -11.49 2.54 25.16
CA TRP A 154 -10.19 2.08 25.65
C TRP A 154 -10.25 0.87 26.59
N ASP A 155 -11.26 0.82 27.46
CA ASP A 155 -11.39 -0.27 28.44
C ASP A 155 -11.73 -1.59 27.76
N ASN A 156 -12.58 -1.58 26.73
CA ASN A 156 -12.90 -2.75 25.94
C ASN A 156 -11.68 -3.21 25.11
N PHE A 157 -10.97 -2.26 24.48
CA PHE A 157 -9.74 -2.55 23.75
C PHE A 157 -8.70 -3.20 24.65
N ILE A 158 -8.44 -2.64 25.85
CA ILE A 158 -7.46 -3.19 26.79
C ILE A 158 -7.86 -4.57 27.31
N LYS A 159 -9.16 -4.78 27.56
CA LYS A 159 -9.68 -6.09 27.99
C LYS A 159 -9.41 -7.15 26.93
N GLU A 160 -9.71 -6.85 25.69
CA GLU A 160 -9.50 -7.76 24.56
C GLU A 160 -8.01 -7.99 24.29
N ALA A 161 -7.23 -6.91 24.19
CA ALA A 161 -5.80 -6.97 23.91
C ALA A 161 -5.00 -7.73 24.99
N ASN A 162 -5.50 -7.74 26.22
CA ASN A 162 -4.87 -8.43 27.34
C ASN A 162 -5.51 -9.81 27.64
N THR A 163 -6.36 -10.30 26.75
CA THR A 163 -6.95 -11.65 26.88
C THR A 163 -5.89 -12.69 26.51
N GLY A 164 -5.72 -13.70 27.36
CA GLY A 164 -4.73 -14.76 27.17
C GLY A 164 -3.42 -14.58 27.96
N SER A 165 -2.43 -15.42 27.65
CA SER A 165 -1.11 -15.45 28.29
C SER A 165 -0.09 -14.76 27.37
N GLY A 166 0.41 -13.60 27.75
CA GLY A 166 1.41 -12.85 26.97
C GLY A 166 1.78 -11.52 27.62
N LEU A 167 2.58 -10.70 26.90
CA LEU A 167 2.90 -9.34 27.31
C LEU A 167 1.62 -8.50 27.30
N LYS A 168 1.28 -7.95 28.45
CA LYS A 168 0.06 -7.14 28.62
C LYS A 168 0.28 -5.74 28.09
N PHE A 169 -0.71 -5.25 27.33
CA PHE A 169 -0.71 -3.90 26.80
C PHE A 169 -0.93 -2.88 27.94
N PRO A 170 -0.05 -1.92 28.14
CA PRO A 170 -0.09 -1.01 29.26
C PRO A 170 -1.16 0.07 29.09
N LYS A 171 -1.89 0.39 30.18
CA LYS A 171 -3.00 1.33 30.16
C LYS A 171 -2.58 2.78 29.88
N PHE A 172 -1.35 3.18 30.21
CA PHE A 172 -0.87 4.57 30.06
C PHE A 172 -0.68 5.00 28.61
N ILE A 173 -0.59 4.06 27.67
CA ILE A 173 -0.39 4.35 26.23
C ILE A 173 -1.61 4.99 25.58
N ARG A 174 -2.76 5.05 26.26
CA ARG A 174 -3.98 5.65 25.70
C ARG A 174 -3.78 7.04 25.11
N ASN A 175 -3.17 7.95 25.89
CA ASN A 175 -2.94 9.32 25.43
C ASN A 175 -1.98 9.40 24.25
N TYR A 176 -0.99 8.52 24.21
CA TYR A 176 -0.10 8.37 23.08
C TYR A 176 -0.86 7.93 21.82
N MET A 177 -1.75 6.93 21.94
CA MET A 177 -2.56 6.46 20.82
C MET A 177 -3.56 7.51 20.33
N LEU A 178 -4.18 8.28 21.24
CA LEU A 178 -5.20 9.27 20.88
C LEU A 178 -4.63 10.56 20.25
N TRP A 179 -3.43 10.97 20.64
CA TRP A 179 -2.89 12.26 20.23
C TRP A 179 -1.60 12.15 19.43
N VAL A 180 -0.65 11.35 19.90
CA VAL A 180 0.68 11.31 19.27
C VAL A 180 0.63 10.56 17.96
N ILE A 181 0.02 9.38 17.91
CA ILE A 181 -0.06 8.59 16.67
C ILE A 181 -0.82 9.34 15.56
N PRO A 182 -2.05 9.88 15.79
CA PRO A 182 -2.74 10.65 14.78
C PRO A 182 -1.96 11.89 14.33
N ALA A 183 -1.31 12.60 15.25
CA ALA A 183 -0.50 13.76 14.89
C ALA A 183 0.71 13.38 14.02
N VAL A 184 1.42 12.33 14.37
CA VAL A 184 2.56 11.84 13.57
C VAL A 184 2.10 11.38 12.19
N VAL A 185 0.99 10.63 12.11
CA VAL A 185 0.42 10.18 10.83
C VAL A 185 -0.01 11.39 9.99
N ALA A 186 -0.64 12.41 10.60
CA ALA A 186 -1.04 13.64 9.90
C ALA A 186 0.17 14.38 9.31
N VAL A 187 1.26 14.50 10.07
CA VAL A 187 2.51 15.14 9.59
C VAL A 187 3.12 14.35 8.43
N ILE A 188 3.22 13.02 8.55
CA ILE A 188 3.76 12.16 7.49
C ILE A 188 2.86 12.22 6.25
N TYR A 189 1.55 12.21 6.43
CA TYR A 189 0.56 12.29 5.37
C TYR A 189 0.70 13.61 4.58
N LEU A 190 0.70 14.75 5.27
CA LEU A 190 0.85 16.05 4.62
C LEU A 190 2.23 16.22 3.96
N LYS A 191 3.28 15.70 4.60
CA LYS A 191 4.61 15.66 4.00
C LYS A 191 4.64 14.83 2.73
N GLY A 192 3.97 13.67 2.69
CA GLY A 192 3.84 12.84 1.50
C GLY A 192 3.19 13.58 0.32
N TYR A 193 2.15 14.37 0.59
CA TYR A 193 1.55 15.26 -0.41
C TYR A 193 2.52 16.34 -0.89
N TYR A 194 3.20 17.00 0.03
CA TYR A 194 4.17 18.03 -0.29
C TYR A 194 5.30 17.47 -1.17
N ASP A 195 5.93 16.38 -0.77
CA ASP A 195 7.06 15.77 -1.48
C ASP A 195 6.63 15.26 -2.88
N MET A 196 5.38 14.83 -3.05
CA MET A 196 4.85 14.35 -4.33
C MET A 196 4.54 15.46 -5.32
N PHE A 197 3.98 16.59 -4.85
CA PHE A 197 3.49 17.65 -5.72
C PHE A 197 4.41 18.85 -5.82
N GLN A 198 5.33 19.06 -4.88
CA GLN A 198 6.31 20.16 -4.94
C GLN A 198 7.14 20.16 -6.24
N PRO A 199 7.65 19.01 -6.74
CA PRO A 199 8.40 19.00 -8.00
C PRO A 199 7.56 19.29 -9.23
N LYS A 200 6.22 19.20 -9.14
CA LYS A 200 5.27 19.42 -10.26
C LYS A 200 4.77 20.85 -10.38
N GLY A 201 5.23 21.75 -9.49
CA GLY A 201 4.89 23.16 -9.47
C GLY A 201 3.69 23.53 -8.62
N MET A 202 3.55 24.83 -8.37
CA MET A 202 2.52 25.39 -7.48
C MET A 202 1.08 25.10 -7.94
N ASN A 203 0.87 25.00 -9.27
CA ASN A 203 -0.44 24.69 -9.84
C ASN A 203 -0.99 23.32 -9.44
N TYR A 204 -0.11 22.37 -9.14
CA TYR A 204 -0.48 21.06 -8.62
C TYR A 204 -0.41 21.01 -7.10
N LEU A 205 0.61 21.62 -6.50
CA LEU A 205 0.83 21.59 -5.07
C LEU A 205 -0.36 22.15 -4.28
N VAL A 206 -0.82 23.35 -4.63
CA VAL A 206 -1.87 24.04 -3.85
C VAL A 206 -3.20 23.29 -3.87
N PRO A 207 -3.78 22.89 -5.02
CA PRO A 207 -5.04 22.15 -5.03
C PRO A 207 -4.95 20.81 -4.29
N TRP A 208 -3.88 20.05 -4.50
CA TRP A 208 -3.72 18.75 -3.86
C TRP A 208 -3.46 18.86 -2.35
N MET A 209 -2.75 19.87 -1.88
CA MET A 209 -2.60 20.15 -0.45
C MET A 209 -3.95 20.52 0.19
N ILE A 210 -4.79 21.30 -0.48
CA ILE A 210 -6.15 21.61 0.00
C ILE A 210 -6.99 20.33 0.13
N ILE A 211 -6.94 19.46 -0.89
CA ILE A 211 -7.63 18.16 -0.86
C ILE A 211 -7.10 17.30 0.29
N GLY A 212 -5.78 17.21 0.46
CA GLY A 212 -5.16 16.45 1.54
C GLY A 212 -5.58 16.93 2.92
N VAL A 213 -5.58 18.25 3.15
CA VAL A 213 -6.05 18.84 4.42
C VAL A 213 -7.54 18.58 4.61
N ALA A 214 -8.36 18.75 3.57
CA ALA A 214 -9.80 18.48 3.67
C ALA A 214 -10.09 17.00 4.04
N MET A 215 -9.38 16.04 3.42
CA MET A 215 -9.51 14.63 3.76
C MET A 215 -9.06 14.31 5.18
N LEU A 216 -8.02 14.98 5.67
CA LEU A 216 -7.54 14.82 7.05
C LEU A 216 -8.54 15.37 8.08
N VAL A 217 -9.23 16.47 7.76
CA VAL A 217 -10.26 17.09 8.64
C VAL A 217 -11.53 16.24 8.69
N LEU A 218 -11.83 15.47 7.66
CA LEU A 218 -12.98 14.56 7.60
C LEU A 218 -12.83 13.32 8.49
N VAL A 219 -11.61 13.00 8.90
CA VAL A 219 -11.25 11.84 9.74
C VAL A 219 -11.11 12.24 11.20
#